data_5717559f0e7c840d4bad02c9c988ffd9
#
_entry.id   5717559f0e7c840d4bad02c9c988ffd9
#
_cell.length_a   1.000
_cell.length_b   1.000
_cell.length_c   1.000
_cell.angle_alpha   90.00
_cell.angle_beta   90.00
_cell.angle_gamma   90.00
#
_symmetry.space_group_name_H-M   'P 1'
#
loop_
_entity.id
_entity.type
_entity.pdbx_description
1 polymer ?
#
loop_
_entity_poly.entity_id
_entity_poly.type
_entity_poly.pdbx_seq_one_letter_code
_entity_poly.pdbx_strand_id
1 'polypeptide(L)'
;MTQTNASPRFTAREWNASGATQFYGKDRKRSYIVEVSLSEDVHGDLLQQAVDKALQRLPYYGSTFVRKRGLYYYADDDLPLLVAESEAPRVIGGAITNYHMLDVTYWKNKISFAMFHGLCDGLGFNRWIEAVLYHYVCLKDGRQYSDEGIYTDRIPYDPAERADIHAERRKASVKKVKEMMGKEKRFRLPELMENKVEKMYSLPMKVKTEDFLGWCKANGASPAAGAAAIMTQAIARENDVRDSVIMSVVPISLRKVL
;
A
#
# COMPACT_ATOMS: atom_id res chain seq x y z
N MET A 1 -20.84 35.35 -3.03
CA MET A 1 -21.10 33.91 -2.84
C MET A 1 -20.24 33.46 -1.67
N THR A 2 -20.84 33.35 -0.51
CA THR A 2 -20.20 32.95 0.76
C THR A 2 -19.96 31.46 0.73
N GLN A 3 -18.71 31.03 0.59
CA GLN A 3 -18.31 29.64 0.84
C GLN A 3 -18.49 29.38 2.35
N THR A 4 -19.52 28.62 2.68
CA THR A 4 -19.66 28.04 4.01
C THR A 4 -18.59 26.97 4.18
N ASN A 5 -17.53 27.29 4.91
CA ASN A 5 -16.55 26.33 5.43
C ASN A 5 -17.23 25.40 6.46
N ALA A 6 -18.09 24.53 6.02
CA ALA A 6 -18.55 23.41 6.84
C ALA A 6 -17.39 22.38 6.81
N SER A 7 -16.64 22.28 7.89
CA SER A 7 -15.72 21.16 8.09
C SER A 7 -16.51 19.86 7.94
N PRO A 8 -16.04 18.91 7.12
CA PRO A 8 -16.72 17.63 6.98
C PRO A 8 -16.92 17.01 8.37
N ARG A 9 -18.12 16.54 8.67
CA ARG A 9 -18.43 15.85 9.93
C ARG A 9 -17.84 14.45 9.85
N PHE A 10 -16.58 14.34 10.21
CA PHE A 10 -15.92 13.03 10.32
C PHE A 10 -16.47 12.31 11.56
N THR A 11 -17.05 11.14 11.35
CA THR A 11 -17.37 10.23 12.44
C THR A 11 -16.12 9.43 12.77
N ALA A 12 -15.32 9.90 13.73
CA ALA A 12 -14.13 9.17 14.18
C ALA A 12 -14.60 7.85 14.81
N ARG A 13 -14.21 6.72 14.22
CA ARG A 13 -14.28 5.42 14.88
C ARG A 13 -13.05 5.27 15.77
N GLU A 14 -13.27 4.77 16.98
CA GLU A 14 -12.20 4.53 17.94
C GLU A 14 -11.29 3.38 17.48
N TRP A 15 -10.45 3.67 16.53
CA TRP A 15 -9.38 2.76 16.14
C TRP A 15 -8.07 3.30 16.65
N ASN A 16 -7.40 2.50 17.45
CA ASN A 16 -6.06 2.84 17.88
C ASN A 16 -5.10 2.68 16.70
N ALA A 17 -4.96 3.73 15.91
CA ALA A 17 -4.08 3.81 14.74
C ALA A 17 -2.59 3.84 15.11
N SER A 18 -2.21 3.34 16.29
CA SER A 18 -0.86 3.45 16.84
C SER A 18 0.26 2.90 15.95
N GLY A 19 -0.02 1.92 15.09
CA GLY A 19 0.94 1.44 14.10
C GLY A 19 1.05 2.40 12.90
N ALA A 20 -0.06 2.92 12.44
CA ALA A 20 -0.14 3.82 11.29
C ALA A 20 0.47 5.21 11.57
N THR A 21 0.40 5.70 12.82
CA THR A 21 0.92 7.01 13.22
C THR A 21 2.42 7.15 13.04
N GLN A 22 3.18 6.06 13.17
CA GLN A 22 4.64 6.10 13.01
C GLN A 22 5.05 6.41 11.56
N PHE A 23 4.23 5.99 10.59
CA PHE A 23 4.50 6.22 9.17
C PHE A 23 3.89 7.52 8.66
N TYR A 24 2.77 7.98 9.24
CA TYR A 24 2.08 9.18 8.78
C TYR A 24 2.69 10.50 9.28
N GLY A 25 3.34 10.48 10.44
CA GLY A 25 3.74 11.70 11.17
C GLY A 25 4.85 12.52 10.52
N LYS A 26 5.70 11.94 9.66
CA LYS A 26 6.88 12.60 9.10
C LYS A 26 6.88 12.76 7.59
N ASP A 27 6.12 11.96 6.86
CA ASP A 27 6.23 11.94 5.40
C ASP A 27 4.90 11.57 4.73
N ARG A 28 3.98 12.54 4.66
CA ARG A 28 2.67 12.40 3.99
C ARG A 28 2.76 12.10 2.50
N LYS A 29 3.95 12.22 1.92
CA LYS A 29 4.20 12.00 0.49
C LYS A 29 4.42 10.53 0.13
N ARG A 30 4.61 9.65 1.11
CA ARG A 30 4.88 8.23 0.86
C ARG A 30 3.58 7.46 0.75
N SER A 31 3.32 6.96 -0.43
CA SER A 31 2.24 6.01 -0.71
C SER A 31 2.82 4.70 -1.22
N TYR A 32 2.10 3.61 -0.93
CA TYR A 32 2.29 2.34 -1.60
C TYR A 32 1.53 2.42 -2.93
N ILE A 33 2.24 2.21 -4.05
CA ILE A 33 1.69 2.41 -5.38
C ILE A 33 1.69 1.08 -6.13
N VAL A 34 0.55 0.77 -6.75
CA VAL A 34 0.40 -0.33 -7.70
C VAL A 34 -0.01 0.28 -9.03
N GLU A 35 0.75 -0.01 -10.09
CA GLU A 35 0.42 0.41 -11.45
C GLU A 35 -0.05 -0.80 -12.25
N VAL A 36 -1.13 -0.61 -12.99
CA VAL A 36 -1.72 -1.61 -13.90
C VAL A 36 -1.73 -1.03 -15.30
N SER A 37 -1.13 -1.74 -16.24
CA SER A 37 -1.15 -1.37 -17.66
C SER A 37 -2.18 -2.20 -18.40
N LEU A 38 -3.04 -1.54 -19.16
CA LEU A 38 -4.04 -2.16 -20.02
C LEU A 38 -3.54 -2.23 -21.47
N SER A 39 -4.24 -2.98 -22.32
CA SER A 39 -3.97 -3.04 -23.76
C SER A 39 -4.46 -1.81 -24.51
N GLU A 40 -5.36 -1.03 -23.91
CA GLU A 40 -6.04 0.13 -24.50
C GLU A 40 -6.03 1.29 -23.52
N ASP A 41 -6.32 2.50 -24.01
CA ASP A 41 -6.42 3.68 -23.16
C ASP A 41 -7.58 3.57 -22.17
N VAL A 42 -7.37 4.15 -21.01
CA VAL A 42 -8.32 4.11 -19.88
C VAL A 42 -9.47 5.09 -20.11
N HIS A 43 -10.69 4.62 -19.93
CA HIS A 43 -11.89 5.46 -19.91
C HIS A 43 -12.14 5.95 -18.47
N GLY A 44 -11.82 7.21 -18.19
CA GLY A 44 -11.87 7.78 -16.85
C GLY A 44 -13.25 7.69 -16.18
N ASP A 45 -14.32 7.94 -16.94
CA ASP A 45 -15.70 7.87 -16.42
C ASP A 45 -16.10 6.44 -16.02
N LEU A 46 -15.67 5.43 -16.76
CA LEU A 46 -15.90 4.03 -16.43
C LEU A 46 -15.04 3.62 -15.23
N LEU A 47 -13.81 4.14 -15.13
CA LEU A 47 -12.95 3.90 -13.98
C LEU A 47 -13.53 4.52 -12.71
N GLN A 48 -14.11 5.73 -12.79
CA GLN A 48 -14.80 6.34 -11.66
C GLN A 48 -15.96 5.46 -11.18
N GLN A 49 -16.83 5.02 -12.10
CA GLN A 49 -17.94 4.14 -11.76
C GLN A 49 -17.48 2.81 -11.13
N ALA A 50 -16.37 2.27 -11.61
CA ALA A 50 -15.78 1.04 -11.08
C ALA A 50 -15.25 1.24 -9.65
N VAL A 51 -14.59 2.37 -9.39
CA VAL A 51 -14.12 2.76 -8.05
C VAL A 51 -15.30 2.91 -7.09
N ASP A 52 -16.36 3.59 -7.51
CA ASP A 52 -17.56 3.81 -6.68
C ASP A 52 -18.22 2.48 -6.32
N LYS A 53 -18.34 1.54 -7.27
CA LYS A 53 -18.86 0.18 -7.01
C LYS A 53 -17.97 -0.60 -6.04
N ALA A 54 -16.67 -0.56 -6.20
CA ALA A 54 -15.74 -1.24 -5.29
C ALA A 54 -15.80 -0.64 -3.87
N LEU A 55 -15.97 0.68 -3.73
CA LEU A 55 -16.14 1.35 -2.43
C LEU A 55 -17.48 1.02 -1.76
N GLN A 56 -18.55 0.76 -2.51
CA GLN A 56 -19.82 0.30 -1.92
C GLN A 56 -19.65 -1.02 -1.16
N ARG A 57 -18.82 -1.94 -1.70
CA ARG A 57 -18.54 -3.23 -1.04
C ARG A 57 -17.43 -3.12 0.02
N LEU A 58 -16.44 -2.28 -0.21
CA LEU A 58 -15.25 -2.12 0.62
C LEU A 58 -15.12 -0.66 1.11
N PRO A 59 -16.09 -0.17 1.91
CA PRO A 59 -16.21 1.26 2.23
C PRO A 59 -15.06 1.80 3.08
N TYR A 60 -14.34 0.94 3.78
CA TYR A 60 -13.22 1.35 4.62
C TYR A 60 -12.00 1.86 3.83
N TYR A 61 -11.92 1.61 2.51
CA TYR A 61 -10.90 2.23 1.66
C TYR A 61 -11.15 3.73 1.42
N GLY A 62 -12.39 4.19 1.57
CA GLY A 62 -12.74 5.61 1.53
C GLY A 62 -12.42 6.38 2.82
N SER A 63 -11.73 5.77 3.80
CA SER A 63 -11.43 6.42 5.07
C SER A 63 -10.40 7.55 4.93
N THR A 64 -10.48 8.51 5.85
CA THR A 64 -9.49 9.57 6.06
C THR A 64 -8.81 9.43 7.43
N PHE A 65 -7.83 10.29 7.72
CA PHE A 65 -7.21 10.40 9.03
C PHE A 65 -7.60 11.71 9.71
N VAL A 66 -8.06 11.60 10.95
CA VAL A 66 -8.25 12.75 11.84
C VAL A 66 -7.26 12.70 12.98
N ARG A 67 -6.68 13.86 13.33
CA ARG A 67 -5.78 13.99 14.48
C ARG A 67 -6.55 14.53 15.67
N LYS A 68 -6.56 13.77 16.78
CA LYS A 68 -7.17 14.20 18.05
C LYS A 68 -6.21 13.91 19.21
N ARG A 69 -5.90 14.91 20.02
CA ARG A 69 -5.00 14.79 21.20
C ARG A 69 -3.64 14.15 20.88
N GLY A 70 -3.07 14.49 19.70
CA GLY A 70 -1.78 13.97 19.26
C GLY A 70 -1.81 12.60 18.58
N LEU A 71 -2.93 11.89 18.60
CA LEU A 71 -3.11 10.60 17.95
C LEU A 71 -3.90 10.73 16.67
N TYR A 72 -3.66 9.83 15.73
CA TYR A 72 -4.42 9.72 14.49
C TYR A 72 -5.46 8.61 14.60
N TYR A 73 -6.64 8.88 14.05
CA TYR A 73 -7.77 7.95 14.02
C TYR A 73 -8.28 7.87 12.59
N TYR A 74 -8.71 6.68 12.19
CA TYR A 74 -9.51 6.55 10.96
C TYR A 74 -10.87 7.20 11.17
N ALA A 75 -11.33 7.90 10.18
CA ALA A 75 -12.66 8.46 10.13
C ALA A 75 -13.31 8.09 8.80
N ASP A 76 -14.62 7.88 8.83
CA ASP A 76 -15.38 7.79 7.60
C ASP A 76 -15.42 9.19 6.96
N ASP A 77 -15.32 9.24 5.65
CA ASP A 77 -15.32 10.44 4.84
C ASP A 77 -16.49 10.37 3.86
N ASP A 78 -17.36 11.37 3.93
CA ASP A 78 -18.53 11.46 3.04
C ASP A 78 -18.20 12.10 1.69
N LEU A 79 -16.96 12.59 1.51
CA LEU A 79 -16.54 13.14 0.24
C LEU A 79 -16.25 12.03 -0.77
N PRO A 80 -16.53 12.26 -2.07
CA PRO A 80 -16.27 11.26 -3.09
C PRO A 80 -14.77 11.06 -3.30
N LEU A 81 -14.36 9.80 -3.51
CA LEU A 81 -13.03 9.49 -3.99
C LEU A 81 -13.01 9.70 -5.51
N LEU A 82 -12.38 10.80 -5.94
CA LEU A 82 -12.37 11.22 -7.34
C LEU A 82 -11.17 10.63 -8.09
N VAL A 83 -11.45 9.89 -9.14
CA VAL A 83 -10.46 9.48 -10.14
C VAL A 83 -9.97 10.71 -10.91
N ALA A 84 -8.69 10.76 -11.23
CA ALA A 84 -8.13 11.89 -11.99
C ALA A 84 -7.23 11.43 -13.14
N GLU A 85 -7.27 12.16 -14.24
CA GLU A 85 -6.28 12.03 -15.29
C GLU A 85 -4.98 12.71 -14.83
N SER A 86 -3.93 11.91 -14.61
CA SER A 86 -2.63 12.39 -14.15
C SER A 86 -1.55 11.34 -14.44
N GLU A 87 -0.41 11.78 -14.94
CA GLU A 87 0.74 10.91 -15.21
C GLU A 87 1.33 10.31 -13.92
N ALA A 88 1.15 10.97 -12.79
CA ALA A 88 1.63 10.52 -11.49
C ALA A 88 0.53 10.59 -10.43
N PRO A 89 0.56 9.71 -9.41
CA PRO A 89 -0.36 9.76 -8.29
C PRO A 89 -0.29 11.12 -7.55
N ARG A 90 -1.44 11.59 -7.08
CA ARG A 90 -1.55 12.81 -6.28
C ARG A 90 -1.13 12.55 -4.83
N VAL A 91 -0.83 13.63 -4.10
CA VAL A 91 -0.50 13.51 -2.67
C VAL A 91 -1.78 13.19 -1.89
N ILE A 92 -1.82 12.01 -1.27
CA ILE A 92 -2.96 11.52 -0.49
C ILE A 92 -3.15 12.29 0.83
N GLY A 93 -4.37 12.25 1.37
CA GLY A 93 -4.71 12.87 2.65
C GLY A 93 -4.78 14.39 2.63
N GLY A 94 -4.78 15.02 1.46
CA GLY A 94 -4.95 16.46 1.26
C GLY A 94 -6.23 16.81 0.51
N ALA A 95 -6.50 18.11 0.35
CA ALA A 95 -7.70 18.60 -0.33
C ALA A 95 -7.84 18.08 -1.77
N ILE A 96 -6.71 17.86 -2.46
CA ILE A 96 -6.70 17.36 -3.85
C ILE A 96 -7.24 15.94 -3.99
N THR A 97 -7.19 15.14 -2.91
CA THR A 97 -7.75 13.79 -2.84
C THR A 97 -8.98 13.72 -1.94
N ASN A 98 -9.65 14.84 -1.70
CA ASN A 98 -10.76 14.93 -0.76
C ASN A 98 -10.42 14.31 0.61
N TYR A 99 -9.16 14.47 1.05
CA TYR A 99 -8.60 13.94 2.30
C TYR A 99 -8.54 12.41 2.40
N HIS A 100 -8.94 11.67 1.37
CA HIS A 100 -8.80 10.22 1.34
C HIS A 100 -7.34 9.78 1.45
N MET A 101 -7.13 8.66 2.10
CA MET A 101 -5.82 7.99 2.23
C MET A 101 -5.52 7.06 1.06
N LEU A 102 -6.26 7.22 -0.01
CA LEU A 102 -6.24 6.47 -1.25
C LEU A 102 -6.36 7.45 -2.41
N ASP A 103 -5.68 7.16 -3.51
CA ASP A 103 -5.78 7.91 -4.77
C ASP A 103 -5.82 6.96 -5.95
N VAL A 104 -6.61 7.30 -6.95
CA VAL A 104 -6.68 6.58 -8.22
C VAL A 104 -6.48 7.58 -9.35
N THR A 105 -5.42 7.38 -10.11
CA THR A 105 -5.14 8.18 -11.30
C THR A 105 -4.97 7.30 -12.51
N TYR A 106 -5.14 7.87 -13.68
CA TYR A 106 -4.85 7.18 -14.94
C TYR A 106 -4.14 8.12 -15.91
N TRP A 107 -3.33 7.53 -16.76
CA TRP A 107 -2.69 8.22 -17.88
C TRP A 107 -2.53 7.26 -19.05
N LYS A 108 -3.14 7.60 -20.19
CA LYS A 108 -3.20 6.69 -21.36
C LYS A 108 -3.75 5.33 -20.92
N ASN A 109 -2.99 4.27 -21.16
CA ASN A 109 -3.36 2.89 -20.86
C ASN A 109 -2.94 2.42 -19.46
N LYS A 110 -2.53 3.31 -18.57
CA LYS A 110 -2.04 2.96 -17.24
C LYS A 110 -2.98 3.51 -16.16
N ILE A 111 -3.30 2.67 -15.17
CA ILE A 111 -4.00 3.06 -13.95
C ILE A 111 -2.99 2.97 -12.79
N SER A 112 -2.92 4.01 -11.98
CA SER A 112 -2.10 4.06 -10.77
C SER A 112 -2.99 4.11 -9.54
N PHE A 113 -2.84 3.13 -8.67
CA PHE A 113 -3.49 3.04 -7.37
C PHE A 113 -2.47 3.38 -6.30
N ALA A 114 -2.68 4.45 -5.56
CA ALA A 114 -1.81 4.89 -4.48
C ALA A 114 -2.56 4.88 -3.16
N MET A 115 -1.99 4.29 -2.12
CA MET A 115 -2.59 4.29 -0.80
C MET A 115 -1.58 4.57 0.30
N PHE A 116 -2.05 5.07 1.43
CA PHE A 116 -1.28 5.04 2.66
C PHE A 116 -1.25 3.62 3.23
N HIS A 117 -0.04 3.07 3.39
CA HIS A 117 0.15 1.66 3.79
C HIS A 117 -0.41 1.31 5.19
N GLY A 118 -0.88 2.31 5.93
CA GLY A 118 -1.62 2.09 7.16
C GLY A 118 -3.06 1.64 6.96
N LEU A 119 -3.66 1.84 5.78
CA LEU A 119 -5.04 1.38 5.50
C LEU A 119 -5.14 -0.15 5.50
N CYS A 120 -4.21 -0.82 4.85
CA CYS A 120 -4.17 -2.27 4.75
C CYS A 120 -2.78 -2.77 4.35
N ASP A 121 -2.59 -4.08 4.36
CA ASP A 121 -1.44 -4.74 3.77
C ASP A 121 -1.56 -4.86 2.24
N GLY A 122 -0.47 -5.31 1.58
CA GLY A 122 -0.45 -5.45 0.13
C GLY A 122 -1.51 -6.43 -0.40
N LEU A 123 -1.82 -7.50 0.32
CA LEU A 123 -2.85 -8.44 -0.11
C LEU A 123 -4.25 -7.84 -0.02
N GLY A 124 -4.55 -7.10 1.06
CA GLY A 124 -5.81 -6.37 1.18
C GLY A 124 -5.97 -5.35 0.06
N PHE A 125 -4.91 -4.61 -0.27
CA PHE A 125 -4.95 -3.62 -1.36
C PHE A 125 -5.19 -4.28 -2.72
N ASN A 126 -4.53 -5.41 -3.00
CA ASN A 126 -4.78 -6.14 -4.25
C ASN A 126 -6.23 -6.58 -4.39
N ARG A 127 -6.89 -7.02 -3.29
CA ARG A 127 -8.32 -7.38 -3.32
C ARG A 127 -9.21 -6.22 -3.73
N TRP A 128 -8.91 -5.01 -3.26
CA TRP A 128 -9.65 -3.84 -3.68
C TRP A 128 -9.37 -3.47 -5.14
N ILE A 129 -8.10 -3.52 -5.57
CA ILE A 129 -7.72 -3.31 -6.98
C ILE A 129 -8.41 -4.32 -7.90
N GLU A 130 -8.43 -5.60 -7.53
CA GLU A 130 -9.13 -6.66 -8.27
C GLU A 130 -10.62 -6.33 -8.44
N ALA A 131 -11.29 -5.85 -7.38
CA ALA A 131 -12.69 -5.44 -7.45
C ALA A 131 -12.89 -4.23 -8.39
N VAL A 132 -12.03 -3.22 -8.33
CA VAL A 132 -12.09 -2.07 -9.25
C VAL A 132 -11.90 -2.52 -10.70
N LEU A 133 -10.87 -3.31 -10.97
CA LEU A 133 -10.58 -3.78 -12.33
C LEU A 133 -11.70 -4.66 -12.87
N TYR A 134 -12.27 -5.53 -12.05
CA TYR A 134 -13.43 -6.35 -12.42
C TYR A 134 -14.60 -5.47 -12.85
N HIS A 135 -15.00 -4.51 -12.03
CA HIS A 135 -16.09 -3.60 -12.37
C HIS A 135 -15.77 -2.77 -13.62
N TYR A 136 -14.53 -2.31 -13.77
CA TYR A 136 -14.09 -1.56 -14.93
C TYR A 136 -14.25 -2.36 -16.23
N VAL A 137 -13.76 -3.61 -16.25
CA VAL A 137 -13.85 -4.48 -17.43
C VAL A 137 -15.32 -4.82 -17.73
N CYS A 138 -16.14 -5.14 -16.71
CA CYS A 138 -17.57 -5.38 -16.91
C CYS A 138 -18.30 -4.18 -17.51
N LEU A 139 -18.01 -2.97 -17.05
CA LEU A 139 -18.59 -1.74 -17.56
C LEU A 139 -18.11 -1.44 -19.00
N LYS A 140 -16.82 -1.61 -19.26
CA LYS A 140 -16.24 -1.37 -20.58
C LYS A 140 -16.82 -2.30 -21.64
N ASP A 141 -16.94 -3.58 -21.32
CA ASP A 141 -17.39 -4.59 -22.28
C ASP A 141 -18.92 -4.74 -22.31
N GLY A 142 -19.64 -4.05 -21.42
CA GLY A 142 -21.10 -4.11 -21.31
C GLY A 142 -21.64 -5.50 -20.92
N ARG A 143 -20.84 -6.33 -20.25
CA ARG A 143 -21.21 -7.68 -19.83
C ARG A 143 -20.64 -8.06 -18.47
N GLN A 144 -21.28 -9.02 -17.81
CA GLN A 144 -20.78 -9.59 -16.56
C GLN A 144 -19.81 -10.74 -16.86
N TYR A 145 -18.72 -10.77 -16.09
CA TYR A 145 -17.78 -11.88 -16.04
C TYR A 145 -17.97 -12.67 -14.75
N SER A 146 -17.29 -13.80 -14.61
CA SER A 146 -17.20 -14.51 -13.32
C SER A 146 -16.49 -13.63 -12.29
N ASP A 147 -17.08 -13.50 -11.11
CA ASP A 147 -16.51 -12.79 -9.97
C ASP A 147 -16.00 -13.73 -8.89
N GLU A 148 -15.73 -14.99 -9.25
CA GLU A 148 -15.18 -15.99 -8.32
C GLU A 148 -13.88 -15.49 -7.70
N GLY A 149 -13.85 -15.40 -6.37
CA GLY A 149 -12.70 -14.90 -5.61
C GLY A 149 -12.55 -13.39 -5.57
N ILE A 150 -13.44 -12.62 -6.23
CA ILE A 150 -13.43 -11.16 -6.23
C ILE A 150 -14.44 -10.62 -5.22
N TYR A 151 -14.07 -9.60 -4.48
CA TYR A 151 -14.93 -8.94 -3.50
C TYR A 151 -15.92 -8.00 -4.18
N THR A 152 -17.01 -8.58 -4.68
CA THR A 152 -18.15 -7.85 -5.25
C THR A 152 -19.30 -7.77 -4.25
N ASP A 153 -20.40 -7.14 -4.63
CA ASP A 153 -21.65 -7.04 -3.86
C ASP A 153 -22.31 -8.38 -3.52
N ARG A 154 -21.94 -9.47 -4.20
CA ARG A 154 -22.37 -10.84 -3.87
C ARG A 154 -21.81 -11.34 -2.55
N ILE A 155 -20.69 -10.80 -2.09
CA ILE A 155 -20.12 -11.12 -0.78
C ILE A 155 -20.46 -9.95 0.15
N PRO A 156 -21.42 -10.10 1.10
CA PRO A 156 -21.82 -9.00 1.98
C PRO A 156 -20.62 -8.50 2.80
N TYR A 157 -20.62 -7.20 3.08
CA TYR A 157 -19.64 -6.59 3.97
C TYR A 157 -19.78 -7.13 5.39
N ASP A 158 -18.67 -7.63 5.95
CA ASP A 158 -18.60 -8.03 7.35
C ASP A 158 -17.80 -6.97 8.14
N PRO A 159 -18.37 -6.35 9.20
CA PRO A 159 -17.64 -5.45 10.07
C PRO A 159 -16.34 -6.02 10.65
N ALA A 160 -16.21 -7.33 10.78
CA ALA A 160 -14.99 -8.01 11.20
C ALA A 160 -13.81 -7.81 10.22
N GLU A 161 -14.08 -7.47 8.96
CA GLU A 161 -13.03 -7.15 7.98
C GLU A 161 -12.17 -5.94 8.42
N ARG A 162 -12.70 -5.09 9.30
CA ARG A 162 -11.99 -3.95 9.90
C ARG A 162 -11.28 -4.28 11.21
N ALA A 163 -11.41 -5.49 11.73
CA ALA A 163 -10.84 -5.84 13.01
C ALA A 163 -9.31 -5.81 12.98
N ASP A 164 -8.71 -5.24 14.03
CA ASP A 164 -7.26 -5.31 14.23
C ASP A 164 -6.87 -6.66 14.83
N ILE A 165 -6.62 -7.63 13.95
CA ILE A 165 -6.21 -8.99 14.33
C ILE A 165 -4.92 -9.04 15.16
N HIS A 166 -4.16 -7.95 15.21
CA HIS A 166 -2.92 -7.86 15.97
C HIS A 166 -3.08 -7.16 17.31
N ALA A 167 -4.25 -6.62 17.64
CA ALA A 167 -4.45 -5.81 18.85
C ALA A 167 -4.05 -6.53 20.13
N GLU A 168 -4.40 -7.81 20.26
CA GLU A 168 -4.09 -8.62 21.45
C GLU A 168 -2.62 -9.08 21.49
N ARG A 169 -2.00 -9.30 20.33
CA ARG A 169 -0.64 -9.85 20.22
C ARG A 169 0.46 -8.79 20.26
N ARG A 170 0.13 -7.51 20.10
CA ARG A 170 1.13 -6.42 20.07
C ARG A 170 2.00 -6.35 21.32
N LYS A 171 1.45 -6.60 22.49
CA LYS A 171 2.18 -6.47 23.77
C LYS A 171 3.26 -7.54 23.95
N ALA A 172 3.04 -8.74 23.41
CA ALA A 172 3.97 -9.87 23.57
C ALA A 172 5.16 -9.82 22.60
N SER A 173 5.00 -9.21 21.43
CA SER A 173 6.00 -9.27 20.35
C SER A 173 7.12 -8.23 20.47
N VAL A 174 6.87 -7.05 21.04
CA VAL A 174 7.85 -5.95 21.05
C VAL A 174 9.11 -6.27 21.84
N LYS A 175 8.99 -6.95 22.99
CA LYS A 175 10.14 -7.35 23.80
C LYS A 175 11.00 -8.37 23.07
N LYS A 176 10.37 -9.41 22.51
CA LYS A 176 11.04 -10.49 21.79
C LYS A 176 11.76 -9.98 20.51
N VAL A 177 11.14 -9.05 19.76
CA VAL A 177 11.77 -8.44 18.59
C VAL A 177 13.00 -7.63 18.97
N LYS A 178 12.97 -6.85 20.07
CA LYS A 178 14.14 -6.10 20.55
C LYS A 178 15.29 -7.03 20.96
N GLU A 179 14.98 -8.16 21.56
CA GLU A 179 15.98 -9.18 21.91
C GLU A 179 16.60 -9.84 20.66
N MET A 180 15.78 -10.11 19.64
CA MET A 180 16.24 -10.72 18.38
C MET A 180 17.04 -9.73 17.50
N MET A 181 16.84 -8.42 17.64
CA MET A 181 17.50 -7.42 16.80
C MET A 181 18.99 -7.21 17.10
N GLY A 182 19.55 -7.87 18.11
CA GLY A 182 20.96 -7.78 18.45
C GLY A 182 21.43 -6.37 18.84
N LYS A 183 22.69 -6.28 19.27
CA LYS A 183 23.33 -5.00 19.63
C LYS A 183 24.36 -4.56 18.58
N GLU A 184 24.49 -5.30 17.49
CA GLU A 184 25.48 -5.08 16.46
C GLU A 184 25.27 -3.73 15.77
N LYS A 185 26.36 -3.10 15.42
CA LYS A 185 26.35 -1.88 14.61
C LYS A 185 25.74 -2.19 13.24
N ARG A 186 24.69 -1.49 12.88
CA ARG A 186 24.01 -1.67 11.58
C ARG A 186 24.67 -0.81 10.52
N PHE A 187 24.97 -1.41 9.39
CA PHE A 187 25.37 -0.67 8.20
C PHE A 187 24.18 0.19 7.72
N ARG A 188 24.48 1.44 7.42
CA ARG A 188 23.53 2.34 6.76
C ARG A 188 24.08 2.72 5.41
N LEU A 189 23.29 2.58 4.37
CA LEU A 189 23.65 3.09 3.06
C LEU A 189 23.98 4.58 3.17
N PRO A 190 25.09 5.05 2.55
CA PRO A 190 25.41 6.47 2.52
C PRO A 190 24.24 7.25 1.91
N GLU A 191 23.86 8.33 2.55
CA GLU A 191 22.94 9.29 1.90
C GLU A 191 23.72 9.94 0.76
N LEU A 192 23.21 9.84 -0.45
CA LEU A 192 23.74 10.58 -1.59
C LEU A 192 23.40 12.05 -1.37
N MET A 193 24.32 12.78 -0.74
CA MET A 193 24.16 14.13 -0.24
C MET A 193 23.79 15.17 -1.30
N GLU A 194 23.99 14.87 -2.58
CA GLU A 194 23.87 15.87 -3.64
C GLU A 194 22.56 15.81 -4.43
N ASN A 195 21.74 14.77 -4.24
CA ASN A 195 20.51 14.65 -5.02
C ASN A 195 19.28 14.82 -4.15
N LYS A 196 18.88 16.07 -3.94
CA LYS A 196 17.48 16.42 -3.69
C LYS A 196 16.64 16.11 -4.93
N VAL A 197 16.79 14.91 -5.48
CA VAL A 197 15.99 14.46 -6.61
C VAL A 197 14.65 14.05 -6.05
N GLU A 198 13.66 14.88 -6.22
CA GLU A 198 12.27 14.60 -5.88
C GLU A 198 11.67 13.47 -6.75
N LYS A 199 12.45 12.89 -7.65
CA LYS A 199 12.00 11.82 -8.57
C LYS A 199 12.41 10.46 -8.05
N MET A 200 11.44 9.56 -8.00
CA MET A 200 11.68 8.16 -7.72
C MET A 200 12.17 7.48 -9.01
N TYR A 201 13.30 6.78 -8.95
CA TYR A 201 13.80 5.99 -10.05
C TYR A 201 13.48 4.51 -9.82
N SER A 202 12.98 3.84 -10.86
CA SER A 202 12.80 2.40 -10.88
C SER A 202 13.82 1.80 -11.83
N LEU A 203 14.59 0.83 -11.34
CA LEU A 203 15.55 0.06 -12.15
C LEU A 203 15.05 -1.38 -12.24
N PRO A 204 14.21 -1.70 -13.24
CA PRO A 204 13.69 -3.05 -13.39
C PRO A 204 14.79 -3.99 -13.84
N MET A 205 14.93 -5.12 -13.15
CA MET A 205 15.81 -6.21 -13.52
C MET A 205 14.98 -7.46 -13.77
N LYS A 206 15.20 -8.11 -14.92
CA LYS A 206 14.55 -9.38 -15.26
C LYS A 206 15.54 -10.51 -15.13
N VAL A 207 15.15 -11.56 -14.42
CA VAL A 207 15.90 -12.82 -14.33
C VAL A 207 14.98 -13.97 -14.75
N LYS A 208 15.57 -15.03 -15.31
CA LYS A 208 14.80 -16.25 -15.59
C LYS A 208 14.40 -16.90 -14.27
N THR A 209 13.13 -17.16 -14.09
CA THR A 209 12.58 -17.74 -12.85
C THR A 209 13.23 -19.07 -12.52
N GLU A 210 13.42 -19.92 -13.51
CA GLU A 210 14.05 -21.26 -13.35
C GLU A 210 15.47 -21.17 -12.83
N ASP A 211 16.30 -20.28 -13.38
CA ASP A 211 17.68 -20.08 -12.95
C ASP A 211 17.74 -19.58 -11.51
N PHE A 212 16.90 -18.60 -11.17
CA PHE A 212 16.85 -18.04 -9.81
C PHE A 212 16.36 -19.06 -8.78
N LEU A 213 15.29 -19.79 -9.07
CA LEU A 213 14.75 -20.81 -8.18
C LEU A 213 15.73 -22.00 -8.05
N GLY A 214 16.38 -22.38 -9.14
CA GLY A 214 17.42 -23.41 -9.13
C GLY A 214 18.59 -23.02 -8.21
N TRP A 215 19.06 -21.80 -8.32
CA TRP A 215 20.09 -21.25 -7.45
C TRP A 215 19.66 -21.21 -5.98
N CYS A 216 18.44 -20.72 -5.69
CA CYS A 216 17.89 -20.72 -4.34
C CYS A 216 17.87 -22.13 -3.73
N LYS A 217 17.35 -23.11 -4.49
CA LYS A 217 17.27 -24.50 -4.05
C LYS A 217 18.66 -25.12 -3.78
N ALA A 218 19.62 -24.86 -4.65
CA ALA A 218 21.00 -25.34 -4.49
C ALA A 218 21.67 -24.78 -3.23
N ASN A 219 21.26 -23.58 -2.77
CA ASN A 219 21.78 -22.93 -1.58
C ASN A 219 20.86 -23.08 -0.34
N GLY A 220 19.83 -23.95 -0.38
CA GLY A 220 18.92 -24.19 0.73
C GLY A 220 18.10 -22.94 1.13
N ALA A 221 17.89 -22.01 0.20
CA ALA A 221 17.28 -20.72 0.45
C ALA A 221 15.86 -20.65 -0.14
N SER A 222 14.93 -19.96 0.57
CA SER A 222 13.68 -19.53 -0.05
C SER A 222 13.95 -18.43 -1.08
N PRO A 223 13.07 -18.18 -2.07
CA PRO A 223 13.24 -17.10 -3.04
C PRO A 223 13.45 -15.73 -2.38
N ALA A 224 12.71 -15.44 -1.30
CA ALA A 224 12.85 -14.19 -0.56
C ALA A 224 14.22 -14.08 0.14
N ALA A 225 14.71 -15.16 0.75
CA ALA A 225 16.04 -15.21 1.36
C ALA A 225 17.13 -15.09 0.29
N GLY A 226 16.95 -15.74 -0.86
CA GLY A 226 17.88 -15.64 -1.98
C GLY A 226 17.99 -14.21 -2.52
N ALA A 227 16.88 -13.53 -2.73
CA ALA A 227 16.89 -12.13 -3.15
C ALA A 227 17.57 -11.22 -2.12
N ALA A 228 17.27 -11.40 -0.82
CA ALA A 228 17.94 -10.64 0.25
C ALA A 228 19.46 -10.90 0.28
N ALA A 229 19.89 -12.15 0.08
CA ALA A 229 21.31 -12.50 0.05
C ALA A 229 22.05 -11.82 -1.13
N ILE A 230 21.47 -11.83 -2.32
CA ILE A 230 22.05 -11.17 -3.51
C ILE A 230 22.17 -9.65 -3.27
N MET A 231 21.11 -9.00 -2.75
CA MET A 231 21.15 -7.58 -2.41
C MET A 231 22.21 -7.28 -1.34
N THR A 232 22.31 -8.11 -0.31
CA THR A 232 23.32 -7.97 0.75
C THR A 232 24.74 -8.06 0.19
N GLN A 233 24.99 -9.03 -0.71
CA GLN A 233 26.29 -9.17 -1.36
C GLN A 233 26.61 -7.94 -2.24
N ALA A 234 25.66 -7.44 -3.01
CA ALA A 234 25.85 -6.24 -3.82
C ALA A 234 26.23 -5.04 -2.95
N ILE A 235 25.50 -4.80 -1.85
CA ILE A 235 25.81 -3.72 -0.90
C ILE A 235 27.22 -3.90 -0.32
N ALA A 236 27.60 -5.11 0.10
CA ALA A 236 28.89 -5.38 0.72
C ALA A 236 30.07 -5.23 -0.26
N ARG A 237 29.85 -5.44 -1.56
CA ARG A 237 30.88 -5.24 -2.60
C ARG A 237 31.18 -3.77 -2.86
N GLU A 238 30.14 -2.95 -2.82
CA GLU A 238 30.23 -1.52 -3.17
C GLU A 238 30.52 -0.63 -1.96
N ASN A 239 30.52 -1.17 -0.74
CA ASN A 239 30.66 -0.39 0.48
C ASN A 239 31.59 -1.06 1.49
N ASP A 240 32.25 -0.26 2.31
CA ASP A 240 33.00 -0.76 3.46
C ASP A 240 32.02 -1.09 4.60
N VAL A 241 31.67 -2.37 4.71
CA VAL A 241 30.73 -2.88 5.74
C VAL A 241 31.45 -3.55 6.92
N ARG A 242 32.79 -3.40 7.01
CA ARG A 242 33.57 -3.96 8.13
C ARG A 242 32.97 -3.48 9.46
N ASP A 243 32.95 -4.35 10.46
CA ASP A 243 32.44 -4.09 11.81
C ASP A 243 30.97 -3.69 11.87
N SER A 244 30.18 -4.03 10.86
CA SER A 244 28.74 -3.78 10.83
C SER A 244 27.96 -4.92 10.18
N VAL A 245 26.67 -5.01 10.48
CA VAL A 245 25.75 -5.99 9.88
C VAL A 245 24.80 -5.30 8.90
N ILE A 246 24.59 -5.92 7.73
CA ILE A 246 23.54 -5.51 6.80
C ILE A 246 22.25 -6.20 7.22
N MET A 247 21.24 -5.41 7.53
CA MET A 247 19.94 -5.92 7.93
C MET A 247 18.93 -5.77 6.79
N SER A 248 18.36 -6.88 6.36
CA SER A 248 17.27 -6.90 5.39
C SER A 248 15.93 -7.16 6.09
N VAL A 249 14.89 -6.44 5.67
CA VAL A 249 13.52 -6.65 6.13
C VAL A 249 12.74 -7.29 4.99
N VAL A 250 12.25 -8.51 5.24
CA VAL A 250 11.42 -9.25 4.28
C VAL A 250 10.00 -9.31 4.82
N PRO A 251 9.03 -8.62 4.20
CA PRO A 251 7.63 -8.71 4.60
C PRO A 251 7.06 -10.08 4.24
N ILE A 252 6.34 -10.70 5.16
CA ILE A 252 5.65 -11.96 4.96
C ILE A 252 4.17 -11.83 5.32
N SER A 253 3.30 -12.55 4.60
CA SER A 253 1.89 -12.63 4.94
C SER A 253 1.68 -13.60 6.10
N LEU A 254 1.06 -13.13 7.17
CA LEU A 254 0.71 -13.96 8.32
C LEU A 254 -0.72 -14.54 8.24
N ARG A 255 -1.48 -14.27 7.18
CA ARG A 255 -2.89 -14.69 7.05
C ARG A 255 -3.12 -16.19 7.09
N LYS A 256 -2.10 -17.00 6.78
CA LYS A 256 -2.18 -18.46 6.88
C LYS A 256 -1.76 -19.01 8.24
N VAL A 257 -1.26 -18.15 9.12
CA VAL A 257 -0.71 -18.52 10.43
C VAL A 257 -1.60 -17.99 11.57
N LEU A 258 -2.48 -17.07 11.25
CA LEU A 258 -3.47 -16.45 12.13
C LEU A 258 -4.85 -16.98 11.83
#